data_fd9d8f2c5947d3c641d4e4c33441acf3
#
_entry.id   fd9d8f2c5947d3c641d4e4c33441acf3
#
_cell.length_a   1.000
_cell.length_b   1.000
_cell.length_c   1.000
_cell.angle_alpha   90.00
_cell.angle_beta   90.00
_cell.angle_gamma   90.00
#
_symmetry.space_group_name_H-M   'P 1'
#
loop_
_entity.id
_entity.type
_entity.pdbx_description
1 polymer ?
#
loop_
_entity_poly.entity_id
_entity_poly.type
_entity_poly.pdbx_seq_one_letter_code
_entity_poly.pdbx_strand_id
1 'polypeptide(L)'
;MTKNTMVNPVSRENAQNTFEELFRLGVIPIVNENDTVSTYEMQFGDNDTLSAIVSSLVGADLLILLSDIDGLFTDDPHKNPDAKLIKVVDKIDTKLLGMAKGSTGSDVGTGGMATKLTAAKIATLSGA
;
A
#
# COMPACT_ATOMS: atom_id res chain seq x y z
N MET A 1 2.72 -12.93 -5.00
CA MET A 1 1.45 -12.65 -5.72
C MET A 1 1.76 -11.89 -7.00
N THR A 2 0.86 -11.87 -7.98
CA THR A 2 0.96 -11.04 -9.19
C THR A 2 -0.33 -10.27 -9.39
N LYS A 3 -0.32 -9.25 -10.22
CA LYS A 3 -1.52 -8.50 -10.61
C LYS A 3 -2.60 -9.41 -11.21
N ASN A 4 -2.18 -10.45 -11.96
CA ASN A 4 -3.10 -11.45 -12.49
C ASN A 4 -3.85 -12.23 -11.38
N THR A 5 -3.23 -12.44 -10.22
CA THR A 5 -3.89 -13.06 -9.06
C THR A 5 -5.14 -12.27 -8.63
N MET A 6 -5.15 -10.96 -8.81
CA MET A 6 -6.26 -10.09 -8.41
C MET A 6 -7.32 -9.93 -9.50
N VAL A 7 -6.89 -9.95 -10.77
CA VAL A 7 -7.79 -9.72 -11.93
C VAL A 7 -8.56 -11.00 -12.30
N ASN A 8 -7.94 -12.17 -12.15
CA ASN A 8 -8.59 -13.45 -12.43
C ASN A 8 -9.42 -13.90 -11.21
N PRO A 9 -10.75 -14.08 -11.33
CA PRO A 9 -11.60 -14.43 -10.19
C PRO A 9 -11.19 -15.72 -9.48
N VAL A 10 -10.83 -16.76 -10.24
CA VAL A 10 -10.42 -18.07 -9.68
C VAL A 10 -9.11 -17.93 -8.91
N SER A 11 -8.13 -17.22 -9.49
CA SER A 11 -6.84 -16.99 -8.81
C SER A 11 -7.01 -16.15 -7.54
N ARG A 12 -7.91 -15.17 -7.56
CA ARG A 12 -8.24 -14.34 -6.41
C ARG A 12 -8.88 -15.16 -5.28
N GLU A 13 -9.87 -15.98 -5.60
CA GLU A 13 -10.53 -16.89 -4.64
C GLU A 13 -9.53 -17.88 -4.03
N ASN A 14 -8.67 -18.49 -4.85
CA ASN A 14 -7.62 -19.38 -4.38
C ASN A 14 -6.64 -18.68 -3.43
N ALA A 15 -6.26 -17.44 -3.73
CA ALA A 15 -5.41 -16.65 -2.84
C ALA A 15 -6.11 -16.37 -1.51
N GLN A 16 -7.38 -15.97 -1.52
CA GLN A 16 -8.18 -15.73 -0.33
C GLN A 16 -8.28 -16.98 0.54
N ASN A 17 -8.67 -18.12 -0.04
CA ASN A 17 -8.76 -19.40 0.65
C ASN A 17 -7.40 -19.81 1.27
N THR A 18 -6.30 -19.52 0.58
CA THR A 18 -4.96 -19.78 1.10
C THR A 18 -4.66 -18.92 2.34
N PHE A 19 -5.00 -17.64 2.35
CA PHE A 19 -4.83 -16.79 3.52
C PHE A 19 -5.70 -17.24 4.68
N GLU A 20 -6.96 -17.57 4.45
CA GLU A 20 -7.89 -18.06 5.46
C GLU A 20 -7.36 -19.33 6.13
N GLU A 21 -6.84 -20.26 5.34
CA GLU A 21 -6.26 -21.51 5.85
C GLU A 21 -4.98 -21.26 6.67
N LEU A 22 -4.11 -20.36 6.22
CA LEU A 22 -2.90 -19.98 6.97
C LEU A 22 -3.28 -19.34 8.31
N PHE A 23 -4.27 -18.46 8.34
CA PHE A 23 -4.76 -17.85 9.58
C PHE A 23 -5.38 -18.89 10.51
N ARG A 24 -6.16 -19.83 9.99
CA ARG A 24 -6.72 -20.95 10.77
C ARG A 24 -5.64 -21.82 11.42
N LEU A 25 -4.50 -21.97 10.78
CA LEU A 25 -3.33 -22.67 11.29
C LEU A 25 -2.47 -21.83 12.25
N GLY A 26 -2.82 -20.57 12.49
CA GLY A 26 -2.04 -19.65 13.33
C GLY A 26 -0.71 -19.21 12.71
N VAL A 27 -0.58 -19.31 11.39
CA VAL A 27 0.62 -18.90 10.65
C VAL A 27 0.51 -17.44 10.23
N ILE A 28 1.62 -16.71 10.32
CA ILE A 28 1.74 -15.34 9.80
C ILE A 28 2.26 -15.40 8.36
N PRO A 29 1.42 -15.10 7.34
CA PRO A 29 1.87 -15.12 5.96
C PRO A 29 2.78 -13.92 5.66
N ILE A 30 3.91 -14.17 5.00
CA ILE A 30 4.79 -13.15 4.44
C ILE A 30 4.54 -13.09 2.94
N VAL A 31 4.13 -11.92 2.44
CA VAL A 31 3.70 -11.73 1.06
C VAL A 31 4.62 -10.79 0.32
N ASN A 32 5.01 -11.16 -0.89
CA ASN A 32 5.69 -10.28 -1.83
C ASN A 32 5.16 -10.52 -3.25
N GLU A 33 5.51 -9.64 -4.18
CA GLU A 33 5.26 -9.86 -5.60
C GLU A 33 6.11 -11.04 -6.10
N ASN A 34 5.59 -11.79 -7.06
CA ASN A 34 6.36 -12.85 -7.72
C ASN A 34 7.05 -12.27 -8.96
N ASP A 35 8.21 -11.69 -8.75
CA ASP A 35 9.00 -11.03 -9.79
C ASP A 35 9.49 -11.99 -10.88
N THR A 36 9.61 -13.29 -10.56
CA THR A 36 10.12 -14.30 -11.51
C THR A 36 9.14 -14.62 -12.63
N VAL A 37 7.83 -14.43 -12.40
CA VAL A 37 6.76 -14.73 -13.38
C VAL A 37 5.93 -13.50 -13.73
N SER A 38 6.22 -12.36 -13.09
CA SER A 38 5.51 -11.11 -13.33
C SER A 38 6.18 -10.35 -14.47
N THR A 39 5.51 -10.22 -15.60
CA THR A 39 5.95 -9.32 -16.66
C THR A 39 5.71 -7.86 -16.25
N TYR A 40 6.46 -6.92 -16.83
CA TYR A 40 6.37 -5.49 -16.50
C TYR A 40 4.91 -4.94 -16.48
N GLU A 41 4.07 -5.43 -17.37
CA GLU A 41 2.65 -5.04 -17.46
C GLU A 41 1.79 -5.63 -16.33
N MET A 42 2.27 -6.68 -15.65
CA MET A 42 1.56 -7.41 -14.60
C MET A 42 2.14 -7.15 -13.19
N GLN A 43 3.07 -6.22 -13.05
CA GLN A 43 3.63 -5.83 -11.75
C GLN A 43 2.72 -4.84 -11.03
N PHE A 44 2.68 -4.92 -9.72
CA PHE A 44 2.02 -3.89 -8.88
C PHE A 44 2.82 -2.59 -8.88
N GLY A 45 4.14 -2.70 -9.02
CA GLY A 45 5.05 -1.57 -9.10
C GLY A 45 5.60 -1.10 -7.76
N ASP A 46 4.86 -1.33 -6.66
CA ASP A 46 5.30 -0.98 -5.31
C ASP A 46 4.62 -1.86 -4.25
N ASN A 47 5.30 -2.05 -3.11
CA ASN A 47 4.82 -2.86 -2.00
C ASN A 47 3.72 -2.16 -1.19
N ASP A 48 3.62 -0.84 -1.23
CA ASP A 48 2.52 -0.12 -0.58
C ASP A 48 1.18 -0.50 -1.22
N THR A 49 1.12 -0.45 -2.55
CA THR A 49 -0.08 -0.88 -3.30
C THR A 49 -0.37 -2.37 -3.11
N LEU A 50 0.65 -3.24 -3.14
CA LEU A 50 0.49 -4.67 -2.86
C LEU A 50 -0.10 -4.90 -1.47
N SER A 51 0.41 -4.20 -0.44
CA SER A 51 -0.08 -4.35 0.94
C SER A 51 -1.54 -3.94 1.09
N ALA A 52 -1.96 -2.86 0.45
CA ALA A 52 -3.36 -2.42 0.46
C ALA A 52 -4.30 -3.41 -0.24
N ILE A 53 -3.84 -4.02 -1.33
CA ILE A 53 -4.60 -5.05 -2.06
C ILE A 53 -4.73 -6.31 -1.21
N VAL A 54 -3.66 -6.75 -0.54
CA VAL A 54 -3.71 -7.89 0.38
C VAL A 54 -4.63 -7.59 1.56
N SER A 55 -4.54 -6.38 2.14
CA SER A 55 -5.45 -5.92 3.20
C SER A 55 -6.93 -6.05 2.79
N SER A 56 -7.26 -5.58 1.59
CA SER A 56 -8.61 -5.73 1.03
C SER A 56 -9.01 -7.20 0.79
N LEU A 57 -8.07 -8.02 0.32
CA LEU A 57 -8.34 -9.44 0.02
C LEU A 57 -8.67 -10.25 1.27
N VAL A 58 -7.97 -9.96 2.38
CA VAL A 58 -8.14 -10.69 3.66
C VAL A 58 -9.15 -10.05 4.60
N GLY A 59 -9.73 -8.90 4.23
CA GLY A 59 -10.66 -8.15 5.09
C GLY A 59 -9.99 -7.64 6.37
N ALA A 60 -8.78 -7.06 6.24
CA ALA A 60 -8.05 -6.55 7.40
C ALA A 60 -8.74 -5.34 8.02
N ASP A 61 -8.74 -5.25 9.34
CA ASP A 61 -9.27 -4.11 10.12
C ASP A 61 -8.25 -2.96 10.22
N LEU A 62 -6.97 -3.21 9.93
CA LEU A 62 -5.89 -2.23 10.04
C LEU A 62 -4.79 -2.53 9.04
N LEU A 63 -4.34 -1.51 8.31
CA LEU A 63 -3.13 -1.53 7.49
C LEU A 63 -2.08 -0.60 8.10
N ILE A 64 -0.89 -1.13 8.39
CA ILE A 64 0.26 -0.35 8.87
C ILE A 64 1.30 -0.24 7.75
N LEU A 65 1.55 0.97 7.26
CA LEU A 65 2.58 1.27 6.27
C LEU A 65 3.83 1.80 6.97
N LEU A 66 4.89 1.00 6.98
CA LEU A 66 6.18 1.42 7.54
C LEU A 66 6.89 2.36 6.57
N SER A 67 7.56 3.38 7.11
CA SER A 67 8.26 4.41 6.34
C SER A 67 9.56 4.82 7.04
N ASP A 68 10.46 5.42 6.28
CA ASP A 68 11.70 6.04 6.73
C ASP A 68 11.51 7.47 7.28
N ILE A 69 10.27 8.01 7.18
CA ILE A 69 9.87 9.28 7.80
C ILE A 69 8.73 9.07 8.78
N ASP A 70 8.55 10.00 9.73
CA ASP A 70 7.60 9.88 10.84
C ASP A 70 6.12 9.85 10.42
N GLY A 71 5.82 10.18 9.19
CA GLY A 71 4.46 10.15 8.63
C GLY A 71 4.22 11.19 7.54
N LEU A 72 2.96 11.56 7.36
CA LEU A 72 2.56 12.59 6.41
C LEU A 72 2.81 13.98 6.99
N PHE A 73 3.45 14.84 6.22
CA PHE A 73 3.68 16.25 6.57
C PHE A 73 2.91 17.19 5.67
N THR A 74 2.73 18.44 6.12
CA THR A 74 2.08 19.50 5.34
C THR A 74 2.89 19.93 4.11
N ASP A 75 4.18 19.65 4.09
CA ASP A 75 5.14 19.89 3.02
C ASP A 75 6.33 18.94 3.19
N ASP A 76 7.31 18.93 2.28
CA ASP A 76 8.52 18.14 2.38
C ASP A 76 9.38 18.60 3.57
N PRO A 77 9.51 17.79 4.65
CA PRO A 77 10.27 18.20 5.84
C PRO A 77 11.78 18.35 5.59
N HIS A 78 12.32 17.78 4.51
CA HIS A 78 13.73 17.94 4.14
C HIS A 78 14.00 19.29 3.47
N LYS A 79 12.97 19.91 2.88
CA LYS A 79 13.07 21.18 2.15
C LYS A 79 12.48 22.34 2.92
N ASN A 80 11.45 22.07 3.73
CA ASN A 80 10.74 23.10 4.48
C ASN A 80 10.80 22.78 5.99
N PRO A 81 11.59 23.53 6.79
CA PRO A 81 11.69 23.34 8.24
C PRO A 81 10.39 23.66 8.99
N ASP A 82 9.44 24.38 8.36
CA ASP A 82 8.12 24.66 8.93
C ASP A 82 7.08 23.58 8.63
N ALA A 83 7.45 22.51 7.94
CA ALA A 83 6.58 21.39 7.65
C ALA A 83 6.11 20.73 8.97
N LYS A 84 4.80 20.52 9.10
CA LYS A 84 4.17 19.96 10.30
C LYS A 84 3.64 18.57 10.01
N LEU A 85 3.87 17.66 10.97
CA LEU A 85 3.31 16.31 10.92
C LEU A 85 1.77 16.36 10.98
N ILE A 86 1.12 15.68 10.06
CA ILE A 86 -0.33 15.50 10.02
C ILE A 86 -0.64 14.18 10.75
N LYS A 87 -1.18 14.29 11.96
CA LYS A 87 -1.43 13.12 12.82
C LYS A 87 -2.63 12.30 12.37
N VAL A 88 -3.65 12.94 11.82
CA VAL A 88 -4.91 12.30 11.40
C VAL A 88 -5.35 12.89 10.08
N VAL A 89 -5.80 12.04 9.19
CA VAL A 89 -6.40 12.40 7.90
C VAL A 89 -7.79 11.76 7.85
N ASP A 90 -8.83 12.56 8.00
CA ASP A 90 -10.22 12.07 7.97
C ASP A 90 -10.67 11.68 6.55
N LYS A 91 -10.07 12.30 5.52
CA LYS A 91 -10.43 12.06 4.13
C LYS A 91 -9.23 12.23 3.20
N ILE A 92 -8.98 11.21 2.40
CA ILE A 92 -7.96 11.26 1.35
C ILE A 92 -8.61 11.80 0.06
N ASP A 93 -8.50 13.10 -0.15
CA ASP A 93 -9.00 13.79 -1.32
C ASP A 93 -7.92 14.05 -2.39
N THR A 94 -8.32 14.63 -3.51
CA THR A 94 -7.42 14.95 -4.63
C THR A 94 -6.39 16.02 -4.25
N LYS A 95 -6.71 16.91 -3.31
CA LYS A 95 -5.80 17.95 -2.82
C LYS A 95 -4.65 17.31 -2.02
N LEU A 96 -4.98 16.40 -1.10
CA LEU A 96 -3.99 15.69 -0.31
C LEU A 96 -3.06 14.82 -1.18
N LEU A 97 -3.65 14.10 -2.16
CA LEU A 97 -2.89 13.33 -3.13
C LEU A 97 -1.97 14.21 -4.00
N GLY A 98 -2.40 15.44 -4.30
CA GLY A 98 -1.61 16.43 -5.04
C GLY A 98 -0.40 16.93 -4.24
N MET A 99 -0.55 17.16 -2.94
CA MET A 99 0.55 17.56 -2.05
C MET A 99 1.65 16.50 -1.99
N ALA A 100 1.28 15.23 -1.92
CA ALA A 100 2.24 14.13 -1.85
C ALA A 100 3.07 13.91 -3.12
N LYS A 101 2.58 14.34 -4.28
CA LYS A 101 3.32 14.23 -5.56
C LYS A 101 4.53 15.17 -5.65
N GLY A 102 4.57 16.23 -4.83
CA GLY A 102 5.68 17.19 -4.77
C GLY A 102 6.85 16.74 -3.87
N SER A 103 6.64 15.74 -3.01
CA SER A 103 7.62 15.26 -2.04
C SER A 103 8.27 13.94 -2.49
N THR A 104 9.04 13.96 -3.58
CA THR A 104 9.89 12.82 -3.97
C THR A 104 11.16 12.85 -3.12
N GLY A 105 11.15 12.16 -2.01
CA GLY A 105 12.22 12.22 -1.00
C GLY A 105 13.41 11.29 -1.20
N SER A 106 13.50 10.48 -2.26
CA SER A 106 14.73 9.73 -2.57
C SER A 106 14.79 9.29 -4.02
N ASP A 107 15.97 9.45 -4.63
CA ASP A 107 16.27 9.01 -6.01
C ASP A 107 16.33 7.48 -6.19
N VAL A 108 16.09 6.70 -5.14
CA VAL A 108 16.35 5.23 -5.12
C VAL A 108 15.09 4.40 -4.85
N GLY A 109 13.94 5.00 -4.51
CA GLY A 109 12.71 4.26 -4.18
C GLY A 109 11.55 4.59 -5.11
N THR A 110 10.90 3.58 -5.67
CA THR A 110 9.64 3.69 -6.43
C THR A 110 8.43 4.02 -5.54
N GLY A 111 8.58 3.97 -4.21
CA GLY A 111 7.54 4.17 -3.21
C GLY A 111 7.69 5.47 -2.44
N GLY A 112 7.10 6.57 -2.94
CA GLY A 112 7.01 7.84 -2.21
C GLY A 112 5.73 7.96 -1.38
N MET A 113 5.55 9.11 -0.71
CA MET A 113 4.33 9.42 0.04
C MET A 113 3.05 9.28 -0.80
N ALA A 114 3.14 9.51 -2.11
CA ALA A 114 2.02 9.35 -3.04
C ALA A 114 1.54 7.89 -3.14
N THR A 115 2.44 6.90 -3.15
CA THR A 115 2.07 5.47 -3.15
C THR A 115 1.45 5.07 -1.82
N LYS A 116 1.98 5.55 -0.69
CA LYS A 116 1.42 5.31 0.64
C LYS A 116 0.02 5.89 0.80
N LEU A 117 -0.25 7.10 0.31
CA LEU A 117 -1.58 7.68 0.32
C LEU A 117 -2.55 6.93 -0.62
N THR A 118 -2.07 6.43 -1.75
CA THR A 118 -2.87 5.59 -2.64
C THR A 118 -3.23 4.27 -1.96
N ALA A 119 -2.27 3.63 -1.31
CA ALA A 119 -2.48 2.41 -0.53
C ALA A 119 -3.47 2.64 0.62
N ALA A 120 -3.30 3.71 1.40
CA ALA A 120 -4.22 4.09 2.47
C ALA A 120 -5.64 4.32 1.95
N LYS A 121 -5.79 4.95 0.78
CA LYS A 121 -7.10 5.14 0.14
C LYS A 121 -7.76 3.81 -0.24
N ILE A 122 -6.99 2.87 -0.81
CA ILE A 122 -7.51 1.54 -1.16
C ILE A 122 -7.97 0.81 0.11
N ALA A 123 -7.14 0.77 1.15
CA ALA A 123 -7.44 0.09 2.40
C ALA A 123 -8.69 0.66 3.07
N THR A 124 -8.78 1.99 3.23
CA THR A 124 -9.95 2.65 3.87
C THR A 124 -11.24 2.46 3.07
N LEU A 125 -11.19 2.43 1.74
CA LEU A 125 -12.35 2.11 0.91
C LEU A 125 -12.77 0.63 1.01
N SER A 126 -11.87 -0.23 1.44
CA SER A 126 -12.13 -1.68 1.65
C SER A 126 -12.54 -2.01 3.09
N GLY A 127 -12.57 -1.03 3.99
CA GLY A 127 -13.05 -1.19 5.37
C GLY A 127 -11.96 -1.33 6.42
N ALA A 128 -10.68 -1.18 6.06
CA ALA A 128 -9.56 -1.17 7.01
C ALA A 128 -9.37 0.20 7.68
#